data_f01457ab360936654383e118e89c76d5
#
_entry.id   f01457ab360936654383e118e89c76d5
#
_cell.length_a   1.000
_cell.length_b   1.000
_cell.length_c   1.000
_cell.angle_alpha   90.00
_cell.angle_beta   90.00
_cell.angle_gamma   90.00
#
_symmetry.space_group_name_H-M   'P 1'
#
loop_
_entity.id
_entity.type
_entity.pdbx_description
1 polymer ?
#
loop_
_entity_poly.entity_id
_entity_poly.type
_entity_poly.pdbx_seq_one_letter_code
_entity_poly.pdbx_strand_id
1 'polypeptide(L)'
;MTEQLQQAHDDLEEAAKSTDNDDVREDIRETADAFADYVMGDPTPDHAILDERLNTLRQARKRADGTTEDRLESAIETVENYREQVDQA
;
A
#
# COMPACT_ATOMS: atom_id res chain seq x y z
N MET A 1 15.52 -2.02 -0.79
CA MET A 1 14.54 -1.21 -1.50
C MET A 1 13.32 -1.99 -1.88
N THR A 2 13.51 -3.09 -2.64
CA THR A 2 12.39 -3.97 -2.95
C THR A 2 11.79 -4.62 -1.70
N GLU A 3 12.57 -4.75 -0.63
CA GLU A 3 12.07 -5.28 0.64
C GLU A 3 10.95 -4.43 1.22
N GLN A 4 11.05 -3.11 1.13
CA GLN A 4 10.01 -2.22 1.63
C GLN A 4 8.73 -2.37 0.81
N LEU A 5 8.86 -2.48 -0.52
CA LEU A 5 7.71 -2.69 -1.38
C LEU A 5 7.06 -4.05 -1.09
N GLN A 6 7.88 -5.08 -0.88
CA GLN A 6 7.38 -6.40 -0.54
C GLN A 6 6.67 -6.38 0.82
N GLN A 7 7.24 -5.70 1.79
CA GLN A 7 6.62 -5.58 3.11
C GLN A 7 5.27 -4.86 3.03
N ALA A 8 5.21 -3.77 2.26
CA ALA A 8 3.96 -3.05 2.06
C ALA A 8 2.91 -3.95 1.40
N HIS A 9 3.33 -4.70 0.38
CA HIS A 9 2.46 -5.64 -0.29
C HIS A 9 1.90 -6.68 0.69
N ASP A 10 2.76 -7.26 1.53
CA ASP A 10 2.35 -8.27 2.50
C ASP A 10 1.37 -7.69 3.53
N ASP A 11 1.63 -6.47 4.01
CA ASP A 11 0.71 -5.80 4.94
C ASP A 11 -0.64 -5.55 4.29
N LEU A 12 -0.65 -5.17 3.00
CA LEU A 12 -1.89 -4.94 2.27
C LEU A 12 -2.69 -6.23 2.10
N GLU A 13 -2.02 -7.34 1.82
CA GLU A 13 -2.70 -8.64 1.71
C GLU A 13 -3.33 -9.04 3.04
N GLU A 14 -2.62 -8.84 4.15
CA GLU A 14 -3.17 -9.13 5.48
C GLU A 14 -4.35 -8.22 5.79
N ALA A 15 -4.26 -6.94 5.42
CA ALA A 15 -5.36 -6.01 5.61
C ALA A 15 -6.60 -6.45 4.83
N ALA A 16 -6.41 -6.88 3.58
CA ALA A 16 -7.53 -7.35 2.76
C ALA A 16 -8.21 -8.57 3.38
N LYS A 17 -7.43 -9.47 3.97
CA LYS A 17 -7.97 -10.67 4.60
C LYS A 17 -8.73 -10.34 5.90
N SER A 18 -8.37 -9.28 6.58
CA SER A 18 -8.92 -8.96 7.90
C SER A 18 -10.19 -8.12 7.84
N THR A 19 -10.50 -7.50 6.70
CA THR A 19 -11.66 -6.61 6.62
C THR A 19 -12.91 -7.35 6.18
N ASP A 20 -14.06 -6.98 6.77
CA ASP A 20 -15.38 -7.46 6.36
C ASP A 20 -16.03 -6.53 5.34
N ASN A 21 -15.42 -5.38 5.06
CA ASN A 21 -15.96 -4.40 4.14
C ASN A 21 -15.47 -4.70 2.73
N ASP A 22 -16.37 -5.07 1.83
CA ASP A 22 -16.01 -5.46 0.46
C ASP A 22 -15.36 -4.33 -0.33
N ASP A 23 -15.85 -3.09 -0.16
CA ASP A 23 -15.29 -1.94 -0.87
C ASP A 23 -13.85 -1.65 -0.41
N VAL A 24 -13.63 -1.73 0.89
CA VAL A 24 -12.29 -1.54 1.46
C VAL A 24 -11.37 -2.65 0.97
N ARG A 25 -11.87 -3.89 0.96
CA ARG A 25 -11.06 -5.03 0.48
C ARG A 25 -10.65 -4.86 -0.96
N GLU A 26 -11.57 -4.41 -1.81
CA GLU A 26 -11.28 -4.21 -3.23
C GLU A 26 -10.23 -3.14 -3.44
N ASP A 27 -10.34 -2.00 -2.75
CA ASP A 27 -9.35 -0.94 -2.82
C ASP A 27 -7.98 -1.42 -2.38
N ILE A 28 -7.93 -2.20 -1.29
CA ILE A 28 -6.67 -2.73 -0.77
C ILE A 28 -6.07 -3.71 -1.76
N ARG A 29 -6.88 -4.59 -2.34
CA ARG A 29 -6.38 -5.59 -3.30
C ARG A 29 -5.83 -4.95 -4.57
N GLU A 30 -6.50 -3.92 -5.09
CA GLU A 30 -6.01 -3.19 -6.24
C GLU A 30 -4.63 -2.59 -5.96
N THR A 31 -4.48 -2.00 -4.77
CA THR A 31 -3.21 -1.40 -4.37
C THR A 31 -2.14 -2.48 -4.18
N ALA A 32 -2.51 -3.62 -3.58
CA ALA A 32 -1.59 -4.72 -3.39
C ALA A 32 -1.10 -5.28 -4.74
N ASP A 33 -2.00 -5.40 -5.71
CA ASP A 33 -1.63 -5.86 -7.05
C ASP A 33 -0.65 -4.91 -7.71
N ALA A 34 -0.86 -3.59 -7.56
CA ALA A 34 0.07 -2.60 -8.08
C ALA A 34 1.45 -2.76 -7.44
N PHE A 35 1.48 -2.98 -6.13
CA PHE A 35 2.76 -3.15 -5.44
C PHE A 35 3.46 -4.45 -5.81
N ALA A 36 2.72 -5.50 -6.14
CA ALA A 36 3.34 -6.72 -6.68
C ALA A 36 4.12 -6.40 -7.96
N ASP A 37 3.56 -5.56 -8.83
CA ASP A 37 4.24 -5.13 -10.04
C ASP A 37 5.48 -4.29 -9.70
N TYR A 38 5.37 -3.40 -8.73
CA TYR A 38 6.50 -2.56 -8.31
C TYR A 38 7.65 -3.40 -7.73
N VAL A 39 7.33 -4.46 -7.00
CA VAL A 39 8.35 -5.39 -6.48
C VAL A 39 9.12 -6.03 -7.63
N MET A 40 8.42 -6.34 -8.72
CA MET A 40 9.04 -6.91 -9.92
C MET A 40 9.82 -5.86 -10.73
N GLY A 41 9.66 -4.57 -10.39
CA GLY A 41 10.35 -3.48 -11.07
C GLY A 41 9.69 -3.01 -12.36
N ASP A 42 8.44 -3.38 -12.60
CA ASP A 42 7.72 -3.03 -13.83
C ASP A 42 6.27 -2.65 -13.53
N PRO A 43 5.94 -1.36 -13.39
CA PRO A 43 6.87 -0.22 -13.50
C PRO A 43 7.60 0.07 -12.20
N THR A 44 8.64 0.90 -12.28
CA THR A 44 9.25 1.48 -11.07
C THR A 44 8.42 2.70 -10.67
N PRO A 45 7.88 2.72 -9.46
CA PRO A 45 7.01 3.83 -9.08
C PRO A 45 7.81 5.12 -8.84
N ASP A 46 7.24 6.25 -9.25
CA ASP A 46 7.77 7.58 -8.95
C ASP A 46 6.94 8.23 -7.84
N HIS A 47 7.29 9.45 -7.46
CA HIS A 47 6.58 10.16 -6.38
C HIS A 47 5.10 10.33 -6.68
N ALA A 48 4.74 10.65 -7.93
CA ALA A 48 3.34 10.86 -8.29
C ALA A 48 2.53 9.57 -8.14
N ILE A 49 3.09 8.46 -8.59
CA ILE A 49 2.44 7.15 -8.47
C ILE A 49 2.29 6.77 -6.99
N LEU A 50 3.35 6.96 -6.21
CA LEU A 50 3.30 6.64 -4.78
C LEU A 50 2.30 7.51 -4.03
N ASP A 51 2.23 8.80 -4.37
CA ASP A 51 1.24 9.70 -3.75
C ASP A 51 -0.18 9.26 -4.04
N GLU A 52 -0.45 8.81 -5.26
CA GLU A 52 -1.76 8.29 -5.63
C GLU A 52 -2.11 7.05 -4.82
N ARG A 53 -1.17 6.11 -4.70
CA ARG A 53 -1.39 4.90 -3.92
C ARG A 53 -1.56 5.21 -2.43
N LEU A 54 -0.76 6.13 -1.91
CA LEU A 54 -0.90 6.57 -0.52
C LEU A 54 -2.27 7.18 -0.25
N ASN A 55 -2.77 7.99 -1.18
CA ASN A 55 -4.10 8.58 -1.04
C ASN A 55 -5.18 7.49 -0.96
N THR A 56 -5.09 6.49 -1.83
CA THR A 56 -6.02 5.36 -1.81
C THR A 56 -5.98 4.63 -0.46
N LEU A 57 -4.78 4.37 0.05
CA LEU A 57 -4.62 3.70 1.34
C LEU A 57 -5.16 4.52 2.50
N ARG A 58 -4.94 5.84 2.48
CA ARG A 58 -5.45 6.72 3.52
C ARG A 58 -6.97 6.76 3.52
N GLN A 59 -7.59 6.75 2.35
CA GLN A 59 -9.04 6.70 2.25
C GLN A 59 -9.59 5.36 2.76
N ALA A 60 -8.92 4.27 2.42
CA ALA A 60 -9.31 2.94 2.91
C ALA A 60 -9.18 2.89 4.44
N ARG A 61 -8.11 3.47 5.00
CA ARG A 61 -7.90 3.49 6.45
C ARG A 61 -9.04 4.19 7.17
N LYS A 62 -9.57 5.25 6.61
CA LYS A 62 -10.68 5.98 7.23
C LYS A 62 -11.94 5.14 7.36
N ARG A 63 -12.08 4.13 6.51
CA ARG A 63 -13.25 3.24 6.51
C ARG A 63 -12.99 1.92 7.20
N ALA A 64 -11.76 1.72 7.68
CA ALA A 64 -11.34 0.48 8.33
C ALA A 64 -11.28 0.66 9.83
N ASP A 65 -11.28 -0.45 10.55
CA ASP A 65 -11.10 -0.46 12.00
C ASP A 65 -10.29 -1.69 12.42
N GLY A 66 -9.90 -1.70 13.68
CA GLY A 66 -9.21 -2.85 14.28
C GLY A 66 -7.94 -3.23 13.55
N THR A 67 -7.78 -4.53 13.33
CA THR A 67 -6.59 -5.09 12.69
C THR A 67 -6.38 -4.54 11.28
N THR A 68 -7.46 -4.33 10.53
CA THR A 68 -7.38 -3.79 9.18
C THR A 68 -6.75 -2.40 9.20
N GLU A 69 -7.21 -1.54 10.11
CA GLU A 69 -6.66 -0.20 10.25
C GLU A 69 -5.18 -0.25 10.59
N ASP A 70 -4.79 -1.12 11.53
CA ASP A 70 -3.40 -1.28 11.94
C ASP A 70 -2.50 -1.70 10.78
N ARG A 71 -2.98 -2.65 9.98
CA ARG A 71 -2.21 -3.12 8.83
C ARG A 71 -2.07 -2.05 7.76
N LEU A 72 -3.13 -1.26 7.55
CA LEU A 72 -3.08 -0.15 6.60
C LEU A 72 -2.12 0.92 7.08
N GLU A 73 -2.11 1.25 8.37
CA GLU A 73 -1.15 2.21 8.91
C GLU A 73 0.29 1.75 8.70
N SER A 74 0.55 0.45 8.93
CA SER A 74 1.88 -0.12 8.71
C SER A 74 2.29 0.00 7.26
N ALA A 75 1.39 -0.34 6.34
CA ALA A 75 1.67 -0.23 4.91
C ALA A 75 1.93 1.21 4.49
N ILE A 76 1.10 2.14 4.97
CA ILE A 76 1.25 3.56 4.65
C ILE A 76 2.62 4.06 5.11
N GLU A 77 3.00 3.75 6.34
CA GLU A 77 4.29 4.16 6.90
C GLU A 77 5.45 3.62 6.07
N THR A 78 5.38 2.34 5.71
CA THR A 78 6.41 1.72 4.88
C THR A 78 6.52 2.40 3.51
N VAL A 79 5.38 2.69 2.88
CA VAL A 79 5.36 3.35 1.57
C VAL A 79 5.88 4.79 1.69
N GLU A 80 5.52 5.52 2.75
CA GLU A 80 6.04 6.86 2.96
C GLU A 80 7.56 6.87 3.09
N ASN A 81 8.10 5.91 3.84
CA ASN A 81 9.55 5.77 4.00
C ASN A 81 10.22 5.43 2.67
N TYR A 82 9.62 4.54 1.90
CA TYR A 82 10.14 4.19 0.58
C TYR A 82 10.13 5.41 -0.36
N ARG A 83 9.04 6.19 -0.32
CA ARG A 83 8.90 7.39 -1.14
C ARG A 83 10.03 8.37 -0.91
N GLU A 84 10.46 8.53 0.34
CA GLU A 84 11.56 9.42 0.68
C GLU A 84 12.89 8.99 0.06
N GLN A 85 13.03 7.69 -0.22
CA GLN A 85 14.24 7.12 -0.79
C GLN A 85 14.25 7.14 -2.31
N VAL A 86 13.10 7.40 -2.94
CA VAL A 86 12.99 7.45 -4.39
C VAL A 86 13.51 8.78 -4.89
N ASP A 87 14.48 8.74 -5.80
CA ASP A 87 15.04 9.95 -6.39
C ASP A 87 14.03 10.61 -7.31
N GLN A 88 13.85 11.89 -7.11
CA GLN A 88 13.11 12.71 -8.05
C GLN A 88 14.08 13.31 -9.04
N ALA A 89 14.16 12.68 -10.17
CA ALA A 89 15.05 13.17 -11.22
C ALA A 89 14.48 14.44 -11.83
#